data_2f734a767cd3129df1b1c00e19b56966
#
_entry.id   2f734a767cd3129df1b1c00e19b56966
#
_cell.length_a   1.000
_cell.length_b   1.000
_cell.length_c   1.000
_cell.angle_alpha   90.00
_cell.angle_beta   90.00
_cell.angle_gamma   90.00
#
_symmetry.space_group_name_H-M   'P 1'
#
loop_
_entity.id
_entity.type
_entity.pdbx_description
1 polymer ?
#
loop_
_entity_poly.entity_id
_entity_poly.type
_entity_poly.pdbx_seq_one_letter_code
_entity_poly.pdbx_strand_id
1 'polypeptide(L)'
;GRRILLAEDEPVNQEIARLLLEEVGLVVETAEDGRQAVDLARERHFDLVLMDMQMPNMDGLAAAQAIRALPGGAKLRILAMTANAFDDDRQRCFAAGMNDFVSKPVDPPVLFAALLRNLRAVDAAG
;
A
#
# COMPACT_ATOMS: atom_id res chain seq x y z
N GLY A 1 16.50 2.23 6.29
CA GLY A 1 15.20 1.63 6.34
C GLY A 1 14.55 1.42 5.00
N ARG A 2 13.58 0.54 5.00
CA ARG A 2 12.77 0.25 3.81
C ARG A 2 11.91 1.45 3.45
N ARG A 3 11.67 1.64 2.16
CA ARG A 3 10.88 2.75 1.66
C ARG A 3 9.46 2.29 1.37
N ILE A 4 8.51 2.99 1.97
CA ILE A 4 7.07 2.67 1.86
C ILE A 4 6.35 3.84 1.21
N LEU A 5 5.53 3.55 0.21
CA LEU A 5 4.60 4.52 -0.35
C LEU A 5 3.25 4.33 0.33
N LEU A 6 2.77 5.38 0.98
CA LEU A 6 1.48 5.37 1.67
C LEU A 6 0.49 6.23 0.90
N ALA A 7 -0.50 5.59 0.28
CA ALA A 7 -1.56 6.27 -0.45
C ALA A 7 -2.83 6.31 0.40
N GLU A 8 -3.17 7.48 0.91
CA GLU A 8 -4.32 7.71 1.79
C GLU A 8 -4.77 9.15 1.62
N ASP A 9 -6.04 9.37 1.30
CA ASP A 9 -6.55 10.72 1.04
C ASP A 9 -6.97 11.48 2.30
N GLU A 10 -7.30 10.77 3.37
CA GLU A 10 -7.76 11.41 4.60
C GLU A 10 -6.56 11.82 5.46
N PRO A 11 -6.36 13.13 5.76
CA PRO A 11 -5.14 13.61 6.40
C PRO A 11 -4.85 12.99 7.77
N VAL A 12 -5.87 12.78 8.59
CA VAL A 12 -5.68 12.21 9.93
C VAL A 12 -5.24 10.75 9.82
N ASN A 13 -5.90 9.97 8.96
CA ASN A 13 -5.54 8.57 8.74
C ASN A 13 -4.14 8.46 8.15
N GLN A 14 -3.80 9.35 7.22
CA GLN A 14 -2.47 9.40 6.62
C GLN A 14 -1.39 9.64 7.68
N GLU A 15 -1.62 10.62 8.56
CA GLU A 15 -0.64 10.94 9.59
C GLU A 15 -0.48 9.80 10.60
N ILE A 16 -1.58 9.18 11.02
CA ILE A 16 -1.52 8.05 11.96
C ILE A 16 -0.71 6.91 11.36
N ALA A 17 -1.01 6.53 10.13
CA ALA A 17 -0.30 5.44 9.48
C ALA A 17 1.18 5.78 9.27
N ARG A 18 1.47 7.00 8.84
CA ARG A 18 2.85 7.46 8.65
C ARG A 18 3.66 7.39 9.94
N LEU A 19 3.09 7.87 11.04
CA LEU A 19 3.78 7.84 12.34
C LEU A 19 4.04 6.41 12.82
N LEU A 20 3.07 5.51 12.64
CA LEU A 20 3.26 4.10 13.01
C LEU A 20 4.40 3.47 12.21
N LEU A 21 4.46 3.76 10.91
CA LEU A 21 5.50 3.19 10.05
C LEU A 21 6.88 3.76 10.39
N GLU A 22 6.97 5.07 10.61
CA GLU A 22 8.23 5.73 10.94
C GLU A 22 8.76 5.27 12.29
N GLU A 23 7.87 4.95 13.24
CA GLU A 23 8.25 4.48 14.56
C GLU A 23 9.06 3.18 14.51
N VAL A 24 8.81 2.34 13.51
CA VAL A 24 9.55 1.08 13.33
C VAL A 24 10.70 1.21 12.33
N GLY A 25 11.10 2.43 12.00
CA GLY A 25 12.30 2.68 11.21
C GLY A 25 12.09 2.70 9.70
N LEU A 26 10.86 2.75 9.23
CA LEU A 26 10.56 2.81 7.80
C LEU A 26 10.60 4.25 7.30
N VAL A 27 11.00 4.42 6.04
CA VAL A 27 10.97 5.72 5.36
C VAL A 27 9.68 5.80 4.56
N VAL A 28 8.85 6.80 4.85
CA VAL A 28 7.50 6.89 4.28
C VAL A 28 7.39 8.10 3.38
N GLU A 29 6.88 7.89 2.16
CA GLU A 29 6.40 8.97 1.31
C GLU A 29 4.90 8.82 1.16
N THR A 30 4.18 9.94 1.12
CA THR A 30 2.73 9.93 1.11
C THR A 30 2.17 10.39 -0.22
N ALA A 31 1.05 9.80 -0.62
CA ALA A 31 0.25 10.22 -1.77
C ALA A 31 -1.18 10.48 -1.29
N GLU A 32 -1.82 11.50 -1.83
CA GLU A 32 -3.17 11.89 -1.42
C GLU A 32 -4.26 11.21 -2.25
N ASP A 33 -3.89 10.64 -3.38
CA ASP A 33 -4.82 9.89 -4.23
C ASP A 33 -4.06 8.83 -5.03
N GLY A 34 -4.81 8.03 -5.77
CA GLY A 34 -4.23 6.96 -6.56
C GLY A 34 -3.33 7.44 -7.68
N ARG A 35 -3.65 8.61 -8.26
CA ARG A 35 -2.85 9.16 -9.34
C ARG A 35 -1.47 9.58 -8.86
N GLN A 36 -1.40 10.27 -7.70
CA GLN A 36 -0.12 10.59 -7.09
C GLN A 36 0.67 9.35 -6.75
N ALA A 37 -0.01 8.30 -6.26
CA ALA A 37 0.65 7.03 -5.93
C ALA A 37 1.29 6.40 -7.17
N VAL A 38 0.59 6.39 -8.30
CA VAL A 38 1.14 5.86 -9.55
C VAL A 38 2.33 6.69 -10.01
N ASP A 39 2.22 8.01 -9.95
CA ASP A 39 3.30 8.91 -10.36
C ASP A 39 4.55 8.70 -9.50
N LEU A 40 4.40 8.59 -8.19
CA LEU A 40 5.53 8.35 -7.29
C LEU A 40 6.15 6.97 -7.53
N ALA A 41 5.33 5.95 -7.74
CA ALA A 41 5.83 4.61 -8.03
C ALA A 41 6.60 4.55 -9.35
N ARG A 42 6.23 5.40 -10.32
CA ARG A 42 6.96 5.50 -11.58
C ARG A 42 8.32 6.18 -11.42
N GLU A 43 8.38 7.21 -10.58
CA GLU A 43 9.55 8.06 -10.43
C GLU A 43 10.57 7.54 -9.43
N ARG A 44 10.13 6.78 -8.43
CA ARG A 44 10.97 6.36 -7.30
C ARG A 44 10.79 4.88 -7.01
N HIS A 45 11.81 4.31 -6.39
CA HIS A 45 11.77 2.92 -5.94
C HIS A 45 11.16 2.83 -4.55
N PHE A 46 10.20 1.91 -4.38
CA PHE A 46 9.61 1.58 -3.09
C PHE A 46 9.70 0.08 -2.85
N ASP A 47 9.84 -0.31 -1.60
CA ASP A 47 9.83 -1.73 -1.22
C ASP A 47 8.41 -2.25 -1.09
N LEU A 48 7.46 -1.37 -0.73
CA LEU A 48 6.09 -1.76 -0.49
C LEU A 48 5.17 -0.54 -0.63
N VAL A 49 3.94 -0.78 -1.06
CA VAL A 49 2.89 0.24 -1.14
C VAL A 49 1.75 -0.14 -0.21
N LEU A 50 1.34 0.81 0.65
CA LEU A 50 0.08 0.73 1.37
C LEU A 50 -0.94 1.58 0.62
N MET A 51 -2.00 0.96 0.11
CA MET A 51 -2.94 1.60 -0.79
C MET A 51 -4.35 1.57 -0.22
N ASP A 52 -4.89 2.76 0.08
CA ASP A 52 -6.30 2.87 0.45
C ASP A 52 -7.16 2.49 -0.75
N MET A 53 -8.21 1.73 -0.49
CA MET A 53 -9.14 1.29 -1.54
C MET A 53 -10.03 2.41 -2.05
N GLN A 54 -10.31 3.42 -1.23
CA GLN A 54 -11.21 4.51 -1.58
C GLN A 54 -10.50 5.84 -1.53
N MET A 55 -10.23 6.39 -2.71
CA MET A 55 -9.56 7.69 -2.86
C MET A 55 -10.18 8.45 -4.03
N PRO A 56 -10.10 9.80 -4.03
CA PRO A 56 -10.56 10.58 -5.18
C PRO A 56 -9.62 10.40 -6.39
N ASN A 57 -10.07 10.81 -7.56
CA ASN A 57 -9.37 10.81 -8.84
C ASN A 57 -9.05 9.42 -9.37
N MET A 58 -8.47 8.55 -8.55
CA MET A 58 -8.17 7.18 -8.92
C MET A 58 -8.19 6.34 -7.65
N ASP A 59 -9.07 5.35 -7.58
CA ASP A 59 -9.17 4.49 -6.40
C ASP A 59 -8.01 3.48 -6.32
N GLY A 60 -7.95 2.76 -5.19
CA GLY A 60 -6.86 1.83 -4.94
C GLY A 60 -6.78 0.69 -5.93
N LEU A 61 -7.92 0.18 -6.42
CA LEU A 61 -7.91 -0.91 -7.42
C LEU A 61 -7.31 -0.44 -8.73
N ALA A 62 -7.75 0.71 -9.23
CA ALA A 62 -7.24 1.28 -10.47
C ALA A 62 -5.76 1.64 -10.35
N ALA A 63 -5.36 2.21 -9.20
CA ALA A 63 -3.97 2.55 -8.94
C ALA A 63 -3.08 1.30 -8.92
N ALA A 64 -3.52 0.22 -8.28
CA ALA A 64 -2.77 -1.02 -8.24
C ALA A 64 -2.56 -1.59 -9.64
N GLN A 65 -3.59 -1.59 -10.46
CA GLN A 65 -3.50 -2.06 -11.85
C GLN A 65 -2.51 -1.21 -12.65
N ALA A 66 -2.56 0.11 -12.48
CA ALA A 66 -1.64 1.02 -13.18
C ALA A 66 -0.19 0.81 -12.74
N ILE A 67 0.04 0.61 -11.44
CA ILE A 67 1.37 0.34 -10.91
C ILE A 67 1.92 -0.98 -11.46
N ARG A 68 1.08 -2.02 -11.55
CA ARG A 68 1.50 -3.30 -12.10
C ARG A 68 1.95 -3.20 -13.56
N ALA A 69 1.41 -2.25 -14.30
CA ALA A 69 1.77 -2.03 -15.70
C ALA A 69 3.08 -1.24 -15.85
N LEU A 70 3.62 -0.66 -14.79
CA LEU A 70 4.89 0.08 -14.84
C LEU A 70 6.08 -0.88 -14.96
N PRO A 71 7.21 -0.44 -15.55
CA PRO A 71 8.45 -1.22 -15.53
C PRO A 71 8.84 -1.56 -14.09
N GLY A 72 9.00 -2.84 -13.79
CA GLY A 72 9.30 -3.30 -12.44
C GLY A 72 8.10 -3.38 -11.51
N GLY A 73 6.93 -2.91 -11.93
CA GLY A 73 5.73 -2.88 -11.11
C GLY A 73 5.18 -4.24 -10.73
N ALA A 74 5.48 -5.27 -11.52
CA ALA A 74 5.02 -6.63 -11.24
C ALA A 74 5.62 -7.21 -9.95
N LYS A 75 6.77 -6.71 -9.52
CA LYS A 75 7.48 -7.19 -8.32
C LYS A 75 7.18 -6.39 -7.07
N LEU A 76 6.53 -5.24 -7.20
CA LEU A 76 6.24 -4.36 -6.08
C LEU A 76 5.14 -4.99 -5.20
N ARG A 77 5.37 -5.00 -3.88
CA ARG A 77 4.36 -5.49 -2.94
C ARG A 77 3.34 -4.40 -2.68
N ILE A 78 2.07 -4.71 -2.88
CA ILE A 78 0.97 -3.75 -2.66
C ILE A 78 0.01 -4.33 -1.63
N LEU A 79 -0.17 -3.61 -0.53
CA LEU A 79 -1.14 -3.95 0.52
C LEU A 79 -2.33 -3.01 0.44
N ALA A 80 -3.52 -3.58 0.37
CA ALA A 80 -4.75 -2.78 0.40
C ALA A 80 -5.10 -2.40 1.84
N MET A 81 -5.58 -1.18 2.02
CA MET A 81 -6.26 -0.77 3.26
C MET A 81 -7.73 -0.66 2.95
N THR A 82 -8.56 -1.47 3.62
CA THR A 82 -9.98 -1.55 3.31
C THR A 82 -10.83 -1.39 4.57
N ALA A 83 -11.91 -0.62 4.45
CA ALA A 83 -12.90 -0.49 5.53
C ALA A 83 -13.75 -1.75 5.65
N ASN A 84 -13.68 -2.64 4.67
CA ASN A 84 -14.57 -3.80 4.57
C ASN A 84 -13.77 -5.02 4.11
N ALA A 85 -13.40 -5.88 5.05
CA ALA A 85 -12.54 -7.03 4.78
C ALA A 85 -13.37 -8.30 4.45
N PHE A 86 -14.53 -8.15 3.80
CA PHE A 86 -15.32 -9.29 3.36
C PHE A 86 -14.68 -9.95 2.13
N ASP A 87 -15.04 -11.20 1.89
CA ASP A 87 -14.43 -12.03 0.84
C ASP A 87 -14.46 -11.36 -0.54
N ASP A 88 -15.56 -10.69 -0.89
CA ASP A 88 -15.70 -10.02 -2.19
C ASP A 88 -14.63 -8.94 -2.37
N ASP A 89 -14.40 -8.12 -1.33
CA ASP A 89 -13.38 -7.07 -1.38
C ASP A 89 -11.98 -7.68 -1.47
N ARG A 90 -11.74 -8.77 -0.75
CA ARG A 90 -10.44 -9.47 -0.81
C ARG A 90 -10.18 -9.98 -2.21
N GLN A 91 -11.17 -10.59 -2.84
CA GLN A 91 -11.04 -11.10 -4.21
C GLN A 91 -10.78 -9.97 -5.19
N ARG A 92 -11.46 -8.84 -5.03
CA ARG A 92 -11.24 -7.66 -5.89
C ARG A 92 -9.82 -7.12 -5.74
N CYS A 93 -9.29 -7.07 -4.51
CA CYS A 93 -7.92 -6.64 -4.27
C CYS A 93 -6.92 -7.54 -4.99
N PHE A 94 -7.05 -8.85 -4.83
CA PHE A 94 -6.14 -9.80 -5.47
C PHE A 94 -6.27 -9.79 -6.98
N ALA A 95 -7.49 -9.66 -7.50
CA ALA A 95 -7.73 -9.57 -8.94
C ALA A 95 -7.08 -8.30 -9.55
N ALA A 96 -6.98 -7.23 -8.78
CA ALA A 96 -6.31 -6.00 -9.22
C ALA A 96 -4.78 -6.06 -9.09
N GLY A 97 -4.24 -7.16 -8.57
CA GLY A 97 -2.80 -7.33 -8.44
C GLY A 97 -2.23 -6.98 -7.08
N MET A 98 -3.07 -6.77 -6.07
CA MET A 98 -2.62 -6.54 -4.70
C MET A 98 -2.19 -7.83 -4.05
N ASN A 99 -1.23 -7.76 -3.13
CA ASN A 99 -0.61 -8.92 -2.52
C ASN A 99 -1.19 -9.30 -1.17
N ASP A 100 -1.77 -8.32 -0.46
CA ASP A 100 -2.27 -8.52 0.89
C ASP A 100 -3.24 -7.40 1.22
N PHE A 101 -3.84 -7.43 2.40
CA PHE A 101 -4.76 -6.38 2.82
C PHE A 101 -4.74 -6.23 4.34
N VAL A 102 -5.11 -5.04 4.82
CA VAL A 102 -5.36 -4.78 6.24
C VAL A 102 -6.68 -4.03 6.36
N SER A 103 -7.41 -4.29 7.45
CA SER A 103 -8.70 -3.65 7.70
C SER A 103 -8.53 -2.28 8.34
N LYS A 104 -9.42 -1.37 8.04
CA LYS A 104 -9.54 -0.09 8.75
C LYS A 104 -10.59 -0.22 9.86
N PRO A 105 -10.42 0.47 10.98
CA PRO A 105 -9.26 1.28 11.35
C PRO A 105 -8.01 0.42 11.53
N VAL A 106 -6.86 1.00 11.21
CA VAL A 106 -5.60 0.25 11.25
C VAL A 106 -5.27 -0.15 12.68
N ASP A 107 -5.10 -1.45 12.90
CA ASP A 107 -4.66 -2.00 14.17
C ASP A 107 -3.13 -2.20 14.09
N PRO A 108 -2.33 -1.51 14.93
CA PRO A 108 -0.88 -1.57 14.81
C PRO A 108 -0.28 -2.97 14.77
N PRO A 109 -0.64 -3.92 15.67
CA PRO A 109 -0.09 -5.27 15.56
C PRO A 109 -0.43 -5.97 14.25
N VAL A 110 -1.64 -5.80 13.75
CA VAL A 110 -2.08 -6.40 12.48
C VAL A 110 -1.31 -5.79 11.31
N LEU A 111 -1.17 -4.46 11.31
CA LEU A 111 -0.40 -3.76 10.27
C LEU A 111 1.05 -4.23 10.26
N PHE A 112 1.70 -4.27 11.43
CA PHE A 112 3.10 -4.66 11.51
C PHE A 112 3.31 -6.12 11.06
N ALA A 113 2.38 -7.02 11.41
CA ALA A 113 2.46 -8.40 10.96
C ALA A 113 2.37 -8.51 9.43
N ALA A 114 1.44 -7.75 8.83
CA ALA A 114 1.29 -7.72 7.36
C ALA A 114 2.52 -7.15 6.68
N LEU A 115 3.08 -6.07 7.22
CA LEU A 115 4.30 -5.47 6.69
C LEU A 115 5.47 -6.46 6.75
N LEU A 116 5.63 -7.13 7.88
CA LEU A 116 6.73 -8.07 8.06
C LEU A 116 6.64 -9.23 7.06
N ARG A 117 5.44 -9.81 6.88
CA ARG A 117 5.22 -10.86 5.88
C ARG A 117 5.65 -10.42 4.49
N ASN A 118 5.25 -9.20 4.11
CA ASN A 118 5.48 -8.71 2.75
C ASN A 118 6.92 -8.25 2.53
N LEU A 119 7.55 -7.65 3.51
CA LEU A 119 8.96 -7.27 3.42
C LEU A 119 9.88 -8.48 3.39
N ARG A 120 9.54 -9.55 4.12
CA ARG A 120 10.27 -10.81 4.02
C ARG A 120 10.15 -11.43 2.64
N ALA A 121 8.98 -11.30 1.99
CA ALA A 121 8.80 -11.77 0.62
C ALA A 121 9.66 -10.99 -0.36
N VAL A 122 9.82 -9.68 -0.16
CA VAL A 122 10.74 -8.85 -0.96
C VAL A 122 12.18 -9.34 -0.79
N ASP A 123 12.61 -9.57 0.44
CA ASP A 123 13.96 -10.05 0.72
C ASP A 123 14.21 -11.42 0.09
N ALA A 124 13.23 -12.31 0.15
CA ALA A 124 13.34 -13.66 -0.42
C ALA A 124 13.41 -13.62 -1.96
N ALA A 125 12.71 -12.67 -2.57
CA ALA A 125 12.68 -12.53 -4.03
C ALA A 125 13.92 -11.80 -4.57
N GLY A 126 14.53 -10.99 -3.72
CA GLY A 126 15.66 -10.16 -4.09
C GLY A 126 16.98 -10.71 -3.78
#